data_44b35eb3ded626e1b8febe0fdd24efb9
#
_entry.id   44b35eb3ded626e1b8febe0fdd24efb9
#
_cell.length_a   1.000
_cell.length_b   1.000
_cell.length_c   1.000
_cell.angle_alpha   90.00
_cell.angle_beta   90.00
_cell.angle_gamma   90.00
#
_symmetry.space_group_name_H-M   'P 1'
#
loop_
_entity.id
_entity.type
_entity.pdbx_description
1 polymer ?
#
loop_
_entity_poly.entity_id
_entity_poly.type
_entity_poly.pdbx_seq_one_letter_code
_entity_poly.pdbx_strand_id
1 'polypeptide(L)'
;MILPLSSCYNKENREEILKVYNWADYIDEDVLANFPKWYEQQTGKKIRVIYQTFDINEVMLTKIERGHEDYDVVCPSEYIIERMLRKDLLLPIDTAFGKTPNYISNVSPYIVEQIDATSNNGRIAHHYAVPYMWGTCGILYNKVHVPINDAQTWGTLWDRKYQGKLLMKDSYRDSYGTALIWAHRKDLEAGKVTIPQLMNDYSPAAVATVEKELKALKPNIEGWEADFGKETMTKGKAYLNMTWSGDAVWAIEEAGKVGVELGYEVPKEGSNVWFDGWVIPKYSRNPKAAAYFINYLCQEDVALANMETTGYVSSVAGKKVLEAMSDTEAYPQPVNLAYFFGEEGRNAHLNPIMYPDSSIVARCAMIHDAGDHTPEVLDMWSKVKGDNLGGGIVIFLLAVVLALTVFVAIKKYEHYKHRRLSRKHRRRHVVKVKG
;
A
#
# COMPACT_ATOMS: atom_id res chain seq x y z
N MET A 1 -23.16 52.43 17.93
CA MET A 1 -22.77 52.28 16.54
C MET A 1 -22.03 50.98 16.40
N ILE A 2 -22.74 49.87 16.07
CA ILE A 2 -22.18 48.53 15.98
C ILE A 2 -21.87 48.31 14.50
N LEU A 3 -20.58 48.28 14.13
CA LEU A 3 -20.11 47.94 12.81
C LEU A 3 -20.28 46.40 12.63
N PRO A 4 -20.96 45.92 11.57
CA PRO A 4 -20.96 44.51 11.28
C PRO A 4 -19.59 44.14 10.72
N LEU A 5 -18.88 43.25 11.40
CA LEU A 5 -17.75 42.48 10.85
C LEU A 5 -18.31 41.57 9.76
N SER A 6 -18.35 42.08 8.53
CA SER A 6 -18.55 41.22 7.35
C SER A 6 -17.28 40.40 7.20
N SER A 7 -17.30 39.18 7.76
CA SER A 7 -16.40 38.10 7.37
C SER A 7 -16.59 37.86 5.88
N CYS A 8 -15.67 38.36 5.04
CA CYS A 8 -15.53 37.94 3.68
C CYS A 8 -15.10 36.47 3.69
N TYR A 9 -16.06 35.56 3.81
CA TYR A 9 -15.89 34.18 3.45
C TYR A 9 -15.78 34.18 1.92
N ASN A 10 -14.56 34.28 1.39
CA ASN A 10 -14.31 33.99 -0.01
C ASN A 10 -14.74 32.53 -0.20
N LYS A 11 -15.93 32.33 -0.78
CA LYS A 11 -16.41 31.01 -1.14
C LYS A 11 -15.44 30.51 -2.21
N GLU A 12 -14.48 29.68 -1.81
CA GLU A 12 -13.51 29.10 -2.74
C GLU A 12 -14.26 28.49 -3.90
N ASN A 13 -13.90 28.88 -5.12
CA ASN A 13 -14.51 28.34 -6.32
C ASN A 13 -14.02 26.88 -6.47
N ARG A 14 -14.90 25.93 -6.20
CA ARG A 14 -14.58 24.50 -6.22
C ARG A 14 -14.10 24.01 -7.59
N GLU A 15 -14.50 24.71 -8.67
CA GLU A 15 -14.04 24.41 -10.03
C GLU A 15 -12.57 24.78 -10.29
N GLU A 16 -11.99 25.63 -9.45
CA GLU A 16 -10.57 26.00 -9.50
C GLU A 16 -9.70 25.16 -8.54
N ILE A 17 -10.26 24.07 -8.00
CA ILE A 17 -9.57 23.19 -7.04
C ILE A 17 -9.58 21.77 -7.59
N LEU A 18 -8.40 21.13 -7.57
CA LEU A 18 -8.22 19.70 -7.78
C LEU A 18 -7.81 19.05 -6.45
N LYS A 19 -8.66 18.19 -5.91
CA LYS A 19 -8.36 17.40 -4.71
C LYS A 19 -7.79 16.06 -5.10
N VAL A 20 -6.51 15.86 -4.79
CA VAL A 20 -5.75 14.64 -5.04
C VAL A 20 -5.60 13.86 -3.73
N TYR A 21 -5.85 12.56 -3.75
CA TYR A 21 -5.72 11.68 -2.60
C TYR A 21 -4.88 10.47 -2.99
N ASN A 22 -3.68 10.36 -2.42
CA ASN A 22 -2.66 9.39 -2.81
C ASN A 22 -2.00 8.75 -1.59
N TRP A 23 -1.13 7.79 -1.82
CA TRP A 23 -0.21 7.26 -0.81
C TRP A 23 0.79 8.32 -0.36
N ALA A 24 1.33 8.19 0.85
CA ALA A 24 2.45 9.00 1.30
C ALA A 24 3.70 8.69 0.46
N ASP A 25 4.55 9.70 0.23
CA ASP A 25 5.84 9.61 -0.49
C ASP A 25 5.74 8.91 -1.87
N TYR A 26 4.63 9.12 -2.59
CA TYR A 26 4.31 8.39 -3.81
C TYR A 26 4.07 9.28 -5.04
N ILE A 27 4.61 10.47 -5.03
CA ILE A 27 4.63 11.42 -6.16
C ILE A 27 5.72 12.47 -5.92
N ASP A 28 6.32 12.95 -6.97
CA ASP A 28 7.27 14.05 -6.91
C ASP A 28 6.56 15.38 -6.64
N GLU A 29 7.09 16.17 -5.69
CA GLU A 29 6.48 17.46 -5.29
C GLU A 29 6.55 18.52 -6.40
N ASP A 30 7.60 18.50 -7.20
CA ASP A 30 7.74 19.41 -8.36
C ASP A 30 6.73 19.07 -9.46
N VAL A 31 6.41 17.78 -9.63
CA VAL A 31 5.32 17.33 -10.54
C VAL A 31 3.99 17.92 -10.10
N LEU A 32 3.67 17.87 -8.80
CA LEU A 32 2.47 18.49 -8.25
C LEU A 32 2.46 20.02 -8.42
N ALA A 33 3.58 20.67 -8.14
CA ALA A 33 3.73 22.13 -8.22
C ALA A 33 3.65 22.66 -9.67
N ASN A 34 4.11 21.88 -10.65
CA ASN A 34 4.12 22.25 -12.06
C ASN A 34 2.76 22.01 -12.77
N PHE A 35 1.93 21.08 -12.27
CA PHE A 35 0.65 20.78 -12.89
C PHE A 35 -0.27 21.99 -13.10
N PRO A 36 -0.48 22.92 -12.14
CA PRO A 36 -1.34 24.09 -12.31
C PRO A 36 -0.94 24.96 -13.51
N LYS A 37 0.36 25.19 -13.68
CA LYS A 37 0.90 25.98 -14.81
C LYS A 37 0.69 25.24 -16.13
N TRP A 38 0.96 23.94 -16.17
CA TRP A 38 0.73 23.12 -17.36
C TRP A 38 -0.78 23.09 -17.71
N TYR A 39 -1.65 22.91 -16.73
CA TYR A 39 -3.11 22.89 -16.93
C TYR A 39 -3.63 24.22 -17.51
N GLU A 40 -3.15 25.37 -16.99
CA GLU A 40 -3.49 26.71 -17.49
C GLU A 40 -3.04 26.87 -18.96
N GLN A 41 -1.85 26.40 -19.31
CA GLN A 41 -1.35 26.43 -20.68
C GLN A 41 -2.22 25.58 -21.64
N GLN A 42 -2.71 24.42 -21.18
CA GLN A 42 -3.52 23.53 -22.00
C GLN A 42 -4.99 23.98 -22.15
N THR A 43 -5.55 24.57 -21.10
CA THR A 43 -7.01 24.81 -20.98
C THR A 43 -7.38 26.29 -20.94
N GLY A 44 -6.43 27.18 -20.66
CA GLY A 44 -6.68 28.59 -20.33
C GLY A 44 -7.33 28.81 -18.95
N LYS A 45 -7.47 27.76 -18.13
CA LYS A 45 -8.11 27.82 -16.82
C LYS A 45 -7.09 27.63 -15.72
N LYS A 46 -7.24 28.40 -14.63
CA LYS A 46 -6.43 28.23 -13.41
C LYS A 46 -6.97 27.08 -12.57
N ILE A 47 -6.05 26.39 -11.89
CA ILE A 47 -6.35 25.32 -10.95
C ILE A 47 -5.38 25.40 -9.77
N ARG A 48 -5.83 25.03 -8.58
CA ARG A 48 -5.00 24.82 -7.38
C ARG A 48 -5.12 23.37 -6.94
N VAL A 49 -4.02 22.71 -6.69
CA VAL A 49 -3.99 21.34 -6.18
C VAL A 49 -4.08 21.35 -4.64
N ILE A 50 -4.98 20.55 -4.10
CA ILE A 50 -5.00 20.15 -2.69
C ILE A 50 -4.61 18.69 -2.64
N TYR A 51 -3.41 18.40 -2.13
CA TYR A 51 -2.88 17.06 -2.01
C TYR A 51 -3.06 16.54 -0.58
N GLN A 52 -3.58 15.33 -0.46
CA GLN A 52 -3.77 14.61 0.81
C GLN A 52 -3.28 13.18 0.65
N THR A 53 -2.90 12.55 1.76
CA THR A 53 -2.37 11.18 1.76
C THR A 53 -3.21 10.21 2.59
N PHE A 54 -3.10 8.93 2.26
CA PHE A 54 -3.62 7.81 3.03
C PHE A 54 -2.57 6.70 3.13
N ASP A 55 -2.72 5.86 4.15
CA ASP A 55 -1.82 4.73 4.40
C ASP A 55 -2.51 3.37 4.20
N ILE A 56 -3.84 3.37 4.13
CA ILE A 56 -4.66 2.15 4.06
C ILE A 56 -5.78 2.34 3.04
N ASN A 57 -5.82 1.48 2.03
CA ASN A 57 -6.84 1.46 0.98
C ASN A 57 -8.28 1.43 1.51
N GLU A 58 -8.56 0.62 2.53
CA GLU A 58 -9.90 0.45 3.10
C GLU A 58 -10.37 1.71 3.84
N VAL A 59 -9.45 2.47 4.44
CA VAL A 59 -9.75 3.77 5.07
C VAL A 59 -10.10 4.79 4.00
N MET A 60 -9.28 4.88 2.95
CA MET A 60 -9.55 5.74 1.78
C MET A 60 -10.92 5.43 1.16
N LEU A 61 -11.19 4.14 0.88
CA LEU A 61 -12.46 3.71 0.30
C LEU A 61 -13.66 4.07 1.18
N THR A 62 -13.54 3.93 2.51
CA THR A 62 -14.61 4.28 3.45
C THR A 62 -14.97 5.77 3.39
N LYS A 63 -13.99 6.65 3.22
CA LYS A 63 -14.25 8.10 3.05
C LYS A 63 -15.03 8.38 1.77
N ILE A 64 -14.75 7.67 0.69
CA ILE A 64 -15.45 7.83 -0.58
C ILE A 64 -16.84 7.19 -0.49
N GLU A 65 -16.93 5.92 -0.08
CA GLU A 65 -18.17 5.14 -0.12
C GLU A 65 -19.20 5.63 0.89
N ARG A 66 -18.80 5.89 2.13
CA ARG A 66 -19.69 6.29 3.24
C ARG A 66 -19.66 7.79 3.51
N GLY A 67 -18.49 8.39 3.41
CA GLY A 67 -18.29 9.81 3.67
C GLY A 67 -18.73 10.69 2.51
N HIS A 68 -18.85 10.14 1.29
CA HIS A 68 -19.13 10.87 0.06
C HIS A 68 -18.19 12.07 -0.13
N GLU A 69 -16.92 11.92 0.32
CA GLU A 69 -15.96 12.99 0.21
C GLU A 69 -15.66 13.31 -1.26
N ASP A 70 -15.54 14.60 -1.57
CA ASP A 70 -15.44 15.13 -2.93
C ASP A 70 -14.00 15.17 -3.46
N TYR A 71 -13.23 14.08 -3.26
CA TYR A 71 -11.96 13.92 -3.94
C TYR A 71 -12.16 13.86 -5.45
N ASP A 72 -11.26 14.51 -6.21
CA ASP A 72 -11.36 14.53 -7.66
C ASP A 72 -10.58 13.39 -8.31
N VAL A 73 -9.44 13.02 -7.72
CA VAL A 73 -8.62 11.94 -8.21
C VAL A 73 -7.99 11.20 -7.04
N VAL A 74 -7.97 9.88 -7.11
CA VAL A 74 -7.45 8.98 -6.06
C VAL A 74 -6.62 7.89 -6.72
N CYS A 75 -5.58 7.40 -6.02
CA CYS A 75 -4.69 6.35 -6.52
C CYS A 75 -4.76 5.07 -5.64
N PRO A 76 -5.82 4.26 -5.76
CA PRO A 76 -5.92 2.96 -5.07
C PRO A 76 -5.16 1.85 -5.79
N SER A 77 -4.96 0.74 -5.07
CA SER A 77 -4.48 -0.50 -5.66
C SER A 77 -5.56 -1.23 -6.48
N GLU A 78 -5.14 -2.14 -7.36
CA GLU A 78 -5.95 -2.85 -8.34
C GLU A 78 -7.23 -3.48 -7.77
N TYR A 79 -7.14 -4.16 -6.65
CA TYR A 79 -8.29 -4.82 -6.02
C TYR A 79 -9.34 -3.84 -5.46
N ILE A 80 -8.90 -2.63 -5.10
CA ILE A 80 -9.83 -1.57 -4.72
C ILE A 80 -10.49 -0.96 -5.95
N ILE A 81 -9.75 -0.80 -7.05
CA ILE A 81 -10.31 -0.39 -8.33
C ILE A 81 -11.43 -1.35 -8.73
N GLU A 82 -11.19 -2.66 -8.67
CA GLU A 82 -12.19 -3.70 -8.92
C GLU A 82 -13.42 -3.53 -8.01
N ARG A 83 -13.21 -3.33 -6.69
CA ARG A 83 -14.30 -3.09 -5.73
C ARG A 83 -15.07 -1.81 -6.03
N MET A 84 -14.39 -0.73 -6.41
CA MET A 84 -15.03 0.54 -6.75
C MET A 84 -15.85 0.42 -8.05
N LEU A 85 -15.37 -0.33 -9.04
CA LEU A 85 -16.13 -0.65 -10.27
C LEU A 85 -17.39 -1.45 -9.94
N ARG A 86 -17.27 -2.50 -9.12
CA ARG A 86 -18.39 -3.34 -8.68
C ARG A 86 -19.47 -2.53 -7.94
N LYS A 87 -19.05 -1.54 -7.14
CA LYS A 87 -19.93 -0.70 -6.31
C LYS A 87 -20.41 0.58 -7.01
N ASP A 88 -20.11 0.79 -8.28
CA ASP A 88 -20.47 2.01 -9.03
C ASP A 88 -19.96 3.31 -8.36
N LEU A 89 -18.71 3.31 -7.94
CA LEU A 89 -18.08 4.44 -7.23
C LEU A 89 -17.13 5.26 -8.11
N LEU A 90 -17.02 4.96 -9.40
CA LEU A 90 -16.12 5.63 -10.33
C LEU A 90 -16.86 6.34 -11.46
N LEU A 91 -16.30 7.45 -11.92
CA LEU A 91 -16.65 8.12 -13.17
C LEU A 91 -15.71 7.65 -14.29
N PRO A 92 -16.19 7.52 -15.54
CA PRO A 92 -15.32 7.27 -16.66
C PRO A 92 -14.36 8.43 -16.88
N ILE A 93 -13.14 8.12 -17.33
CA ILE A 93 -12.11 9.12 -17.65
C ILE A 93 -12.36 9.64 -19.05
N ASP A 94 -12.64 10.94 -19.16
CA ASP A 94 -12.77 11.61 -20.45
C ASP A 94 -11.39 11.84 -21.06
N THR A 95 -11.11 11.18 -22.17
CA THR A 95 -9.83 11.29 -22.92
C THR A 95 -9.88 12.34 -24.05
N ALA A 96 -10.94 13.15 -24.12
CA ALA A 96 -11.07 14.24 -25.08
C ALA A 96 -10.33 15.50 -24.58
N PHE A 97 -9.01 15.54 -24.74
CA PHE A 97 -8.15 16.62 -24.27
C PHE A 97 -8.02 17.82 -25.24
N GLY A 98 -8.82 17.89 -26.28
CA GLY A 98 -8.78 18.97 -27.26
C GLY A 98 -7.48 18.98 -28.08
N LYS A 99 -6.67 20.04 -27.90
CA LYS A 99 -5.36 20.14 -28.59
C LYS A 99 -4.22 19.45 -27.82
N THR A 100 -4.43 19.11 -26.57
CA THR A 100 -3.42 18.41 -25.76
C THR A 100 -3.33 16.95 -26.22
N PRO A 101 -2.13 16.41 -26.44
CA PRO A 101 -1.98 14.99 -26.75
C PRO A 101 -2.56 14.09 -25.65
N ASN A 102 -3.08 12.94 -26.07
CA ASN A 102 -3.49 11.91 -25.14
C ASN A 102 -2.27 11.08 -24.70
N TYR A 103 -1.64 11.50 -23.60
CA TYR A 103 -0.47 10.79 -23.03
C TYR A 103 -0.83 9.49 -22.31
N ILE A 104 -2.12 9.25 -22.00
CA ILE A 104 -2.58 7.97 -21.42
C ILE A 104 -2.23 6.80 -22.36
N SER A 105 -2.14 7.05 -23.66
CA SER A 105 -1.70 6.04 -24.63
C SER A 105 -0.22 5.60 -24.47
N ASN A 106 0.57 6.28 -23.64
CA ASN A 106 1.95 5.87 -23.31
C ASN A 106 1.99 4.74 -22.26
N VAL A 107 0.86 4.41 -21.61
CA VAL A 107 0.79 3.30 -20.65
C VAL A 107 1.04 1.98 -21.37
N SER A 108 1.85 1.13 -20.78
CA SER A 108 2.18 -0.20 -21.32
C SER A 108 0.93 -1.01 -21.66
N PRO A 109 0.83 -1.58 -22.87
CA PRO A 109 -0.27 -2.47 -23.23
C PRO A 109 -0.44 -3.65 -22.27
N TYR A 110 0.67 -4.18 -21.74
CA TYR A 110 0.66 -5.23 -20.73
C TYR A 110 -0.09 -4.79 -19.46
N ILE A 111 0.22 -3.59 -18.95
CA ILE A 111 -0.44 -3.10 -17.73
C ILE A 111 -1.92 -2.76 -18.00
N VAL A 112 -2.25 -2.30 -19.21
CA VAL A 112 -3.66 -2.10 -19.62
C VAL A 112 -4.41 -3.44 -19.64
N GLU A 113 -3.80 -4.52 -20.12
CA GLU A 113 -4.39 -5.86 -20.09
C GLU A 113 -4.60 -6.34 -18.65
N GLN A 114 -3.63 -6.09 -17.76
CA GLN A 114 -3.74 -6.45 -16.34
C GLN A 114 -4.89 -5.68 -15.66
N ILE A 115 -5.01 -4.37 -15.90
CA ILE A 115 -6.10 -3.61 -15.29
C ILE A 115 -7.46 -4.06 -15.82
N ASP A 116 -7.55 -4.46 -17.08
CA ASP A 116 -8.81 -4.95 -17.66
C ASP A 116 -9.27 -6.28 -17.05
N ALA A 117 -8.37 -7.04 -16.45
CA ALA A 117 -8.75 -8.22 -15.66
C ALA A 117 -9.55 -7.83 -14.39
N THR A 118 -9.49 -6.57 -13.93
CA THR A 118 -10.32 -6.06 -12.82
C THR A 118 -11.70 -5.54 -13.27
N SER A 119 -12.02 -5.63 -14.58
CA SER A 119 -13.31 -5.19 -15.12
C SER A 119 -14.46 -5.88 -14.41
N ASN A 120 -15.46 -5.11 -14.01
CA ASN A 120 -16.56 -5.61 -13.20
C ASN A 120 -17.86 -4.88 -13.52
N ASN A 121 -18.98 -5.55 -13.31
CA ASN A 121 -20.32 -4.98 -13.47
C ASN A 121 -20.57 -4.32 -14.86
N GLY A 122 -20.01 -4.95 -15.92
CA GLY A 122 -20.10 -4.45 -17.30
C GLY A 122 -19.24 -3.21 -17.60
N ARG A 123 -18.37 -2.81 -16.69
CA ARG A 123 -17.42 -1.69 -16.86
C ARG A 123 -16.04 -2.24 -17.19
N ILE A 124 -15.49 -1.81 -18.30
CA ILE A 124 -14.11 -2.12 -18.71
C ILE A 124 -13.18 -1.19 -17.92
N ALA A 125 -12.23 -1.76 -17.20
CA ALA A 125 -11.49 -1.04 -16.18
C ALA A 125 -10.65 0.12 -16.74
N HIS A 126 -10.00 -0.02 -17.90
CA HIS A 126 -9.20 1.07 -18.49
C HIS A 126 -10.00 2.32 -18.90
N HIS A 127 -11.33 2.25 -18.94
CA HIS A 127 -12.17 3.43 -19.12
C HIS A 127 -12.36 4.25 -17.82
N TYR A 128 -12.03 3.67 -16.66
CA TYR A 128 -12.28 4.26 -15.34
C TYR A 128 -10.99 4.44 -14.51
N ALA A 129 -9.92 3.79 -14.91
CA ALA A 129 -8.65 3.83 -14.19
C ALA A 129 -7.47 3.84 -15.15
N VAL A 130 -6.42 4.59 -14.79
CA VAL A 130 -5.15 4.61 -15.51
C VAL A 130 -4.07 4.13 -14.57
N PRO A 131 -3.38 3.03 -14.89
CA PRO A 131 -2.26 2.54 -14.08
C PRO A 131 -1.19 3.61 -13.88
N TYR A 132 -0.60 3.61 -12.69
CA TYR A 132 0.40 4.60 -12.28
C TYR A 132 1.76 3.97 -12.04
N MET A 133 1.90 3.22 -10.97
CA MET A 133 3.10 2.45 -10.63
C MET A 133 2.77 0.97 -10.54
N TRP A 134 3.77 0.12 -10.76
CA TRP A 134 3.62 -1.32 -10.69
C TRP A 134 4.87 -2.00 -10.15
N GLY A 135 4.76 -3.26 -9.79
CA GLY A 135 5.89 -4.04 -9.31
C GLY A 135 5.52 -5.47 -8.95
N THR A 136 6.49 -6.14 -8.35
CA THR A 136 6.33 -7.51 -7.83
C THR A 136 6.47 -7.53 -6.31
N CYS A 137 5.94 -8.56 -5.67
CA CYS A 137 6.26 -8.93 -4.30
C CYS A 137 7.33 -10.03 -4.30
N GLY A 138 8.30 -9.94 -3.43
CA GLY A 138 9.39 -10.92 -3.35
C GLY A 138 10.13 -10.90 -2.01
N ILE A 139 11.29 -11.50 -1.99
CA ILE A 139 12.14 -11.60 -0.81
C ILE A 139 13.35 -10.68 -0.98
N LEU A 140 13.40 -9.59 -0.20
CA LEU A 140 14.61 -8.81 0.04
C LEU A 140 15.43 -9.54 1.09
N TYR A 141 16.71 -9.81 0.82
CA TYR A 141 17.54 -10.62 1.69
C TYR A 141 18.95 -10.04 1.87
N ASN A 142 19.53 -10.27 3.03
CA ASN A 142 20.93 -9.94 3.31
C ASN A 142 21.85 -11.05 2.79
N LYS A 143 22.68 -10.75 1.79
CA LYS A 143 23.54 -11.73 1.09
C LYS A 143 24.57 -12.39 1.99
N VAL A 144 24.97 -11.74 3.09
CA VAL A 144 25.93 -12.31 4.05
C VAL A 144 25.29 -13.43 4.88
N HIS A 145 23.99 -13.34 5.16
CA HIS A 145 23.28 -14.25 6.05
C HIS A 145 22.37 -15.25 5.32
N VAL A 146 21.96 -14.92 4.10
CA VAL A 146 20.98 -15.71 3.32
C VAL A 146 21.60 -16.05 1.96
N PRO A 147 21.90 -17.32 1.68
CA PRO A 147 22.32 -17.77 0.36
C PRO A 147 21.21 -17.51 -0.68
N ILE A 148 21.60 -17.21 -1.92
CA ILE A 148 20.65 -16.92 -3.01
C ILE A 148 19.64 -18.05 -3.23
N ASN A 149 20.09 -19.32 -3.15
CA ASN A 149 19.20 -20.47 -3.31
C ASN A 149 18.06 -20.53 -2.28
N ASP A 150 18.28 -19.97 -1.10
CA ASP A 150 17.25 -19.84 -0.08
C ASP A 150 16.27 -18.72 -0.44
N ALA A 151 16.77 -17.57 -0.89
CA ALA A 151 15.92 -16.44 -1.29
C ALA A 151 15.03 -16.75 -2.51
N GLN A 152 15.36 -17.77 -3.31
CA GLN A 152 14.62 -18.17 -4.50
C GLN A 152 13.38 -19.05 -4.22
N THR A 153 13.00 -19.24 -2.97
CA THR A 153 11.79 -20.00 -2.58
C THR A 153 11.09 -19.36 -1.40
N TRP A 154 9.75 -19.32 -1.44
CA TRP A 154 8.95 -18.89 -0.29
C TRP A 154 9.20 -19.75 0.96
N GLY A 155 9.67 -21.00 0.79
CA GLY A 155 10.01 -21.91 1.90
C GLY A 155 10.98 -21.32 2.91
N THR A 156 11.84 -20.41 2.47
CA THR A 156 12.79 -19.71 3.34
C THR A 156 12.11 -18.94 4.47
N LEU A 157 10.92 -18.40 4.24
CA LEU A 157 10.19 -17.68 5.27
C LEU A 157 9.81 -18.61 6.44
N TRP A 158 9.54 -19.89 6.16
CA TRP A 158 9.19 -20.91 7.17
C TRP A 158 10.41 -21.64 7.76
N ASP A 159 11.62 -21.37 7.26
CA ASP A 159 12.84 -22.03 7.79
C ASP A 159 13.21 -21.44 9.17
N ARG A 160 13.25 -22.31 10.17
CA ARG A 160 13.53 -21.94 11.56
C ARG A 160 14.94 -21.38 11.80
N LYS A 161 15.89 -21.58 10.86
CA LYS A 161 17.21 -20.94 10.95
C LYS A 161 17.14 -19.41 10.89
N TYR A 162 16.05 -18.86 10.38
CA TYR A 162 15.80 -17.41 10.29
C TYR A 162 14.84 -16.90 11.37
N GLN A 163 14.60 -17.67 12.44
CA GLN A 163 13.70 -17.27 13.52
C GLN A 163 14.07 -15.91 14.12
N GLY A 164 13.09 -14.99 14.17
CA GLY A 164 13.28 -13.63 14.67
C GLY A 164 14.14 -12.75 13.76
N LYS A 165 14.27 -13.08 12.47
CA LYS A 165 15.07 -12.35 11.47
C LYS A 165 14.28 -12.02 10.20
N LEU A 166 12.99 -12.31 10.20
CA LEU A 166 12.07 -12.08 9.10
C LEU A 166 11.20 -10.87 9.36
N LEU A 167 11.12 -9.97 8.41
CA LEU A 167 10.10 -8.94 8.32
C LEU A 167 9.05 -9.35 7.28
N MET A 168 7.80 -9.06 7.55
CA MET A 168 6.68 -9.30 6.66
C MET A 168 5.90 -8.01 6.45
N LYS A 169 5.45 -7.74 5.22
CA LYS A 169 4.53 -6.63 4.97
C LYS A 169 3.27 -6.76 5.82
N ASP A 170 2.85 -5.67 6.45
CA ASP A 170 1.55 -5.57 7.13
C ASP A 170 0.40 -5.44 6.11
N SER A 171 0.45 -6.34 5.14
CA SER A 171 -0.53 -6.51 4.09
C SER A 171 -1.09 -7.93 4.16
N TYR A 172 -2.36 -8.03 4.59
CA TYR A 172 -2.99 -9.34 4.67
C TYR A 172 -3.09 -10.03 3.32
N ARG A 173 -3.19 -9.27 2.22
CA ARG A 173 -3.36 -9.80 0.87
C ARG A 173 -2.09 -10.44 0.34
N ASP A 174 -0.96 -9.73 0.43
CA ASP A 174 0.34 -10.29 0.02
C ASP A 174 0.69 -11.52 0.87
N SER A 175 0.46 -11.43 2.19
CA SER A 175 0.69 -12.55 3.10
C SER A 175 -0.24 -13.74 2.81
N TYR A 176 -1.51 -13.48 2.44
CA TYR A 176 -2.51 -14.48 2.07
C TYR A 176 -2.07 -15.29 0.84
N GLY A 177 -1.79 -14.58 -0.25
CA GLY A 177 -1.34 -15.20 -1.50
C GLY A 177 -0.06 -16.01 -1.31
N THR A 178 0.93 -15.43 -0.63
CA THR A 178 2.20 -16.11 -0.33
C THR A 178 1.99 -17.40 0.47
N ALA A 179 1.12 -17.40 1.48
CA ALA A 179 0.82 -18.59 2.28
C ALA A 179 0.14 -19.69 1.47
N LEU A 180 -0.81 -19.35 0.57
CA LEU A 180 -1.45 -20.33 -0.30
C LEU A 180 -0.49 -20.91 -1.34
N ILE A 181 0.33 -20.08 -1.96
CA ILE A 181 1.37 -20.54 -2.90
C ILE A 181 2.28 -21.55 -2.20
N TRP A 182 2.76 -21.22 -1.01
CA TRP A 182 3.63 -22.11 -0.25
C TRP A 182 2.93 -23.39 0.19
N ALA A 183 1.72 -23.34 0.69
CA ALA A 183 0.94 -24.49 1.11
C ALA A 183 0.70 -25.49 -0.05
N HIS A 184 0.44 -24.95 -1.25
CA HIS A 184 0.10 -25.74 -2.44
C HIS A 184 1.26 -25.89 -3.44
N ARG A 185 2.52 -25.59 -3.05
CA ARG A 185 3.69 -25.64 -3.95
C ARG A 185 3.86 -26.96 -4.71
N LYS A 186 3.53 -28.09 -4.09
CA LYS A 186 3.59 -29.41 -4.76
C LYS A 186 2.53 -29.59 -5.83
N ASP A 187 1.35 -29.02 -5.64
CA ASP A 187 0.27 -29.07 -6.64
C ASP A 187 0.55 -28.08 -7.77
N LEU A 188 1.21 -26.94 -7.48
CA LEU A 188 1.76 -26.02 -8.49
C LEU A 188 2.82 -26.71 -9.35
N GLU A 189 3.82 -27.35 -8.74
CA GLU A 189 4.87 -28.11 -9.43
C GLU A 189 4.29 -29.24 -10.31
N ALA A 190 3.20 -29.86 -9.85
CA ALA A 190 2.49 -30.91 -10.59
C ALA A 190 1.50 -30.37 -11.65
N GLY A 191 1.37 -29.04 -11.80
CA GLY A 191 0.45 -28.40 -12.75
C GLY A 191 -1.03 -28.62 -12.45
N LYS A 192 -1.39 -28.98 -11.21
CA LYS A 192 -2.78 -29.22 -10.81
C LYS A 192 -3.55 -27.94 -10.49
N VAL A 193 -2.83 -26.88 -10.11
CA VAL A 193 -3.35 -25.56 -9.77
C VAL A 193 -2.45 -24.48 -10.38
N THR A 194 -2.98 -23.28 -10.53
CA THR A 194 -2.25 -22.13 -11.06
C THR A 194 -2.12 -21.02 -10.00
N ILE A 195 -1.16 -20.12 -10.17
CA ILE A 195 -0.97 -18.98 -9.25
C ILE A 195 -2.22 -18.10 -9.16
N PRO A 196 -2.86 -17.67 -10.28
CA PRO A 196 -4.10 -16.90 -10.21
C PRO A 196 -5.22 -17.60 -9.42
N GLN A 197 -5.36 -18.92 -9.57
CA GLN A 197 -6.35 -19.69 -8.82
C GLN A 197 -6.08 -19.68 -7.32
N LEU A 198 -4.81 -19.89 -6.91
CA LEU A 198 -4.45 -19.92 -5.49
C LEU A 198 -4.56 -18.55 -4.83
N MET A 199 -3.97 -17.52 -5.44
CA MET A 199 -3.92 -16.19 -4.83
C MET A 199 -5.31 -15.58 -4.59
N ASN A 200 -6.30 -16.01 -5.38
CA ASN A 200 -7.66 -15.47 -5.35
C ASN A 200 -8.70 -16.50 -4.86
N ASP A 201 -8.26 -17.59 -4.24
CA ASP A 201 -9.15 -18.55 -3.56
C ASP A 201 -9.44 -18.04 -2.13
N TYR A 202 -10.64 -17.51 -1.93
CA TYR A 202 -11.15 -17.06 -0.64
C TYR A 202 -12.16 -18.04 -0.02
N SER A 203 -12.14 -19.30 -0.45
CA SER A 203 -12.97 -20.35 0.15
C SER A 203 -12.66 -20.52 1.65
N PRO A 204 -13.60 -21.00 2.46
CA PRO A 204 -13.34 -21.27 3.88
C PRO A 204 -12.16 -22.23 4.12
N ALA A 205 -11.93 -23.17 3.22
CA ALA A 205 -10.80 -24.08 3.28
C ALA A 205 -9.46 -23.36 3.03
N ALA A 206 -9.42 -22.45 2.05
CA ALA A 206 -8.25 -21.62 1.75
C ALA A 206 -7.95 -20.68 2.92
N VAL A 207 -8.95 -19.97 3.46
CA VAL A 207 -8.80 -19.10 4.63
C VAL A 207 -8.22 -19.86 5.83
N ALA A 208 -8.75 -21.06 6.13
CA ALA A 208 -8.24 -21.90 7.21
C ALA A 208 -6.79 -22.37 6.96
N THR A 209 -6.42 -22.66 5.71
CA THR A 209 -5.06 -23.03 5.31
C THR A 209 -4.11 -21.86 5.54
N VAL A 210 -4.48 -20.65 5.12
CA VAL A 210 -3.69 -19.43 5.32
C VAL A 210 -3.49 -19.15 6.80
N GLU A 211 -4.54 -19.21 7.61
CA GLU A 211 -4.45 -19.02 9.05
C GLU A 211 -3.43 -19.98 9.68
N LYS A 212 -3.49 -21.25 9.33
CA LYS A 212 -2.56 -22.29 9.80
C LYS A 212 -1.12 -21.99 9.39
N GLU A 213 -0.88 -21.68 8.12
CA GLU A 213 0.46 -21.44 7.58
C GLU A 213 1.08 -20.16 8.18
N LEU A 214 0.32 -19.06 8.28
CA LEU A 214 0.82 -17.83 8.86
C LEU A 214 1.08 -17.95 10.36
N LYS A 215 0.27 -18.71 11.11
CA LYS A 215 0.55 -19.04 12.51
C LYS A 215 1.82 -19.89 12.67
N ALA A 216 2.07 -20.82 11.74
CA ALA A 216 3.31 -21.59 11.72
C ALA A 216 4.55 -20.74 11.39
N LEU A 217 4.39 -19.73 10.53
CA LEU A 217 5.43 -18.77 10.15
C LEU A 217 5.77 -17.79 11.28
N LYS A 218 4.79 -17.42 12.10
CA LYS A 218 4.87 -16.35 13.11
C LYS A 218 6.12 -16.35 13.99
N PRO A 219 6.66 -17.48 14.49
CA PRO A 219 7.89 -17.48 15.26
C PRO A 219 9.13 -16.97 14.52
N ASN A 220 9.13 -16.95 13.18
CA ASN A 220 10.22 -16.40 12.39
C ASN A 220 10.12 -14.88 12.26
N ILE A 221 8.91 -14.32 12.44
CA ILE A 221 8.63 -12.91 12.21
C ILE A 221 9.16 -12.07 13.37
N GLU A 222 10.04 -11.11 13.06
CA GLU A 222 10.50 -10.06 13.97
C GLU A 222 9.44 -8.93 14.05
N GLY A 223 8.84 -8.59 12.91
CA GLY A 223 7.82 -7.54 12.82
C GLY A 223 6.99 -7.58 11.55
N TRP A 224 5.74 -7.12 11.69
CA TRP A 224 4.88 -6.75 10.59
C TRP A 224 5.15 -5.29 10.25
N GLU A 225 5.54 -4.99 9.02
CA GLU A 225 6.03 -3.67 8.63
C GLU A 225 5.23 -3.07 7.47
N ALA A 226 5.01 -1.77 7.52
CA ALA A 226 4.48 -0.99 6.40
C ALA A 226 5.62 -0.25 5.66
N ASP A 227 6.47 0.47 6.42
CA ASP A 227 7.56 1.30 5.87
C ASP A 227 8.91 1.05 6.52
N PHE A 228 8.97 0.69 7.81
CA PHE A 228 10.23 0.59 8.54
C PHE A 228 11.11 -0.59 8.12
N GLY A 229 10.59 -1.52 7.34
CA GLY A 229 11.29 -2.73 6.89
C GLY A 229 12.51 -2.39 6.05
N LYS A 230 12.38 -1.48 5.10
CA LYS A 230 13.47 -1.02 4.24
C LYS A 230 14.66 -0.46 5.03
N GLU A 231 14.41 0.39 6.04
CA GLU A 231 15.47 0.90 6.91
C GLU A 231 16.09 -0.18 7.82
N THR A 232 15.29 -1.12 8.30
CA THR A 232 15.78 -2.21 9.15
C THR A 232 16.72 -3.13 8.37
N MET A 233 16.38 -3.42 7.11
CA MET A 233 17.23 -4.19 6.19
C MET A 233 18.51 -3.42 5.85
N THR A 234 18.43 -2.13 5.54
CA THR A 234 19.57 -1.26 5.26
C THR A 234 20.60 -1.26 6.41
N LYS A 235 20.12 -1.33 7.66
CA LYS A 235 20.97 -1.39 8.85
C LYS A 235 21.49 -2.82 9.17
N GLY A 236 21.16 -3.83 8.35
CA GLY A 236 21.54 -5.23 8.54
C GLY A 236 20.95 -5.91 9.78
N LYS A 237 19.86 -5.37 10.34
CA LYS A 237 19.23 -5.89 11.57
C LYS A 237 18.35 -7.11 11.31
N ALA A 238 17.62 -7.11 10.19
CA ALA A 238 16.88 -8.27 9.71
C ALA A 238 17.63 -8.95 8.56
N TYR A 239 17.33 -10.23 8.30
CA TYR A 239 17.97 -11.02 7.26
C TYR A 239 17.07 -11.20 6.04
N LEU A 240 15.78 -11.21 6.25
CA LEU A 240 14.73 -11.42 5.23
C LEU A 240 13.63 -10.38 5.41
N ASN A 241 13.09 -9.89 4.29
CA ASN A 241 11.88 -9.11 4.26
C ASN A 241 11.03 -9.52 3.04
N MET A 242 9.80 -9.98 3.28
CA MET A 242 8.81 -10.08 2.22
C MET A 242 8.34 -8.66 1.90
N THR A 243 8.71 -8.15 0.72
CA THR A 243 8.48 -6.74 0.39
C THR A 243 8.20 -6.52 -1.09
N TRP A 244 7.80 -5.31 -1.45
CA TRP A 244 7.59 -4.87 -2.81
C TRP A 244 8.91 -4.47 -3.48
N SER A 245 8.97 -4.64 -4.82
CA SER A 245 10.20 -4.42 -5.59
C SER A 245 10.74 -2.99 -5.49
N GLY A 246 9.88 -1.96 -5.41
CA GLY A 246 10.34 -0.57 -5.25
C GLY A 246 11.04 -0.33 -3.91
N ASP A 247 10.46 -0.80 -2.80
CA ASP A 247 11.11 -0.75 -1.48
C ASP A 247 12.43 -1.52 -1.47
N ALA A 248 12.50 -2.64 -2.20
CA ALA A 248 13.72 -3.45 -2.31
C ALA A 248 14.82 -2.69 -3.05
N VAL A 249 14.53 -2.03 -4.17
CA VAL A 249 15.51 -1.22 -4.92
C VAL A 249 16.07 -0.12 -4.04
N TRP A 250 15.20 0.66 -3.39
CA TRP A 250 15.62 1.71 -2.47
C TRP A 250 16.52 1.16 -1.35
N ALA A 251 16.11 0.05 -0.72
CA ALA A 251 16.86 -0.55 0.37
C ALA A 251 18.24 -1.08 -0.08
N ILE A 252 18.35 -1.66 -1.29
CA ILE A 252 19.61 -2.15 -1.87
C ILE A 252 20.57 -0.98 -2.10
N GLU A 253 20.09 0.13 -2.67
CA GLU A 253 20.90 1.32 -2.94
C GLU A 253 21.41 1.96 -1.64
N GLU A 254 20.53 2.18 -0.66
CA GLU A 254 20.91 2.77 0.62
C GLU A 254 21.83 1.85 1.45
N ALA A 255 21.59 0.53 1.41
CA ALA A 255 22.43 -0.46 2.08
C ALA A 255 23.86 -0.47 1.52
N GLY A 256 24.01 -0.35 0.20
CA GLY A 256 25.32 -0.26 -0.45
C GLY A 256 26.17 0.91 0.06
N LYS A 257 25.55 2.05 0.37
CA LYS A 257 26.24 3.25 0.91
C LYS A 257 26.84 3.02 2.30
N VAL A 258 26.33 2.04 3.05
CA VAL A 258 26.78 1.69 4.42
C VAL A 258 27.45 0.32 4.51
N GLY A 259 27.75 -0.30 3.37
CA GLY A 259 28.48 -1.56 3.28
C GLY A 259 27.63 -2.79 3.62
N VAL A 260 26.30 -2.72 3.55
CA VAL A 260 25.39 -3.87 3.69
C VAL A 260 24.99 -4.35 2.30
N GLU A 261 25.22 -5.63 2.03
CA GLU A 261 24.88 -6.22 0.73
C GLU A 261 23.51 -6.89 0.78
N LEU A 262 22.54 -6.29 0.09
CA LEU A 262 21.19 -6.83 -0.07
C LEU A 262 20.99 -7.38 -1.49
N GLY A 263 20.01 -8.27 -1.64
CA GLY A 263 19.50 -8.77 -2.91
C GLY A 263 17.99 -8.95 -2.84
N TYR A 264 17.36 -9.09 -4.00
CA TYR A 264 15.93 -9.30 -4.11
C TYR A 264 15.64 -10.42 -5.09
N GLU A 265 14.74 -11.33 -4.73
CA GLU A 265 14.32 -12.45 -5.57
C GLU A 265 12.78 -12.55 -5.58
N VAL A 266 12.22 -12.78 -6.76
CA VAL A 266 10.84 -13.27 -6.90
C VAL A 266 10.89 -14.79 -6.87
N PRO A 267 10.33 -15.44 -5.85
CA PRO A 267 10.44 -16.90 -5.68
C PRO A 267 9.93 -17.71 -6.88
N LYS A 268 10.53 -18.86 -7.09
CA LYS A 268 10.26 -19.73 -8.24
C LYS A 268 8.84 -20.30 -8.27
N GLU A 269 8.21 -20.42 -7.11
CA GLU A 269 6.82 -20.88 -6.97
C GLU A 269 5.83 -19.87 -7.53
N GLY A 270 6.26 -18.63 -7.79
CA GLY A 270 5.42 -17.54 -8.26
C GLY A 270 5.10 -16.53 -7.18
N SER A 271 4.52 -15.40 -7.55
CA SER A 271 4.26 -14.28 -6.64
C SER A 271 3.13 -13.38 -7.11
N ASN A 272 2.95 -12.27 -6.37
CA ASN A 272 2.08 -11.19 -6.74
C ASN A 272 2.79 -10.23 -7.72
N VAL A 273 2.08 -9.84 -8.79
CA VAL A 273 2.31 -8.61 -9.55
C VAL A 273 1.17 -7.66 -9.23
N TRP A 274 1.50 -6.43 -8.88
CA TRP A 274 0.52 -5.42 -8.43
C TRP A 274 0.69 -4.14 -9.22
N PHE A 275 -0.36 -3.33 -9.26
CA PHE A 275 -0.29 -1.95 -9.69
C PHE A 275 -1.24 -1.07 -8.88
N ASP A 276 -0.89 0.21 -8.76
CA ASP A 276 -1.79 1.25 -8.32
C ASP A 276 -2.24 2.06 -9.53
N GLY A 277 -3.44 2.61 -9.48
CA GLY A 277 -3.98 3.33 -10.61
C GLY A 277 -4.80 4.55 -10.21
N TRP A 278 -4.72 5.59 -11.04
CA TRP A 278 -5.51 6.81 -10.86
C TRP A 278 -6.94 6.61 -11.32
N VAL A 279 -7.88 6.94 -10.44
CA VAL A 279 -9.33 6.87 -10.68
C VAL A 279 -9.99 8.20 -10.35
N ILE A 280 -11.16 8.45 -10.96
CA ILE A 280 -12.00 9.60 -10.66
C ILE A 280 -13.22 9.12 -9.85
N PRO A 281 -13.29 9.41 -8.54
CA PRO A 281 -14.41 8.99 -7.71
C PRO A 281 -15.74 9.62 -8.16
N LYS A 282 -16.83 8.91 -7.92
CA LYS A 282 -18.21 9.33 -8.29
C LYS A 282 -18.61 10.70 -7.76
N TYR A 283 -18.07 11.11 -6.62
CA TYR A 283 -18.38 12.38 -5.97
C TYR A 283 -17.43 13.53 -6.35
N SER A 284 -16.54 13.31 -7.33
CA SER A 284 -15.68 14.35 -7.89
C SER A 284 -16.49 15.54 -8.36
N ARG A 285 -16.01 16.74 -8.05
CA ARG A 285 -16.60 17.99 -8.52
C ARG A 285 -15.83 18.63 -9.67
N ASN A 286 -14.64 18.08 -9.97
CA ASN A 286 -13.81 18.58 -11.07
C ASN A 286 -13.24 17.43 -11.91
N PRO A 287 -14.09 16.52 -12.45
CA PRO A 287 -13.65 15.33 -13.16
C PRO A 287 -12.81 15.66 -14.41
N LYS A 288 -13.07 16.83 -15.04
CA LYS A 288 -12.27 17.26 -16.19
C LYS A 288 -10.84 17.59 -15.80
N ALA A 289 -10.62 18.34 -14.71
CA ALA A 289 -9.27 18.62 -14.24
C ALA A 289 -8.56 17.35 -13.75
N ALA A 290 -9.32 16.41 -13.14
CA ALA A 290 -8.82 15.09 -12.75
C ALA A 290 -8.33 14.29 -13.98
N ALA A 291 -9.09 14.25 -15.06
CA ALA A 291 -8.66 13.61 -16.31
C ALA A 291 -7.39 14.25 -16.91
N TYR A 292 -7.30 15.58 -16.88
CA TYR A 292 -6.07 16.28 -17.31
C TYR A 292 -4.89 15.98 -16.40
N PHE A 293 -5.10 15.85 -15.09
CA PHE A 293 -4.04 15.48 -14.14
C PHE A 293 -3.52 14.07 -14.42
N ILE A 294 -4.43 13.11 -14.62
CA ILE A 294 -4.07 11.75 -15.00
C ILE A 294 -3.28 11.74 -16.32
N ASN A 295 -3.75 12.48 -17.32
CA ASN A 295 -3.06 12.60 -18.61
C ASN A 295 -1.66 13.23 -18.46
N TYR A 296 -1.51 14.26 -17.62
CA TYR A 296 -0.25 14.90 -17.31
C TYR A 296 0.78 13.94 -16.72
N LEU A 297 0.34 13.07 -15.79
CA LEU A 297 1.20 12.07 -15.16
C LEU A 297 1.69 11.00 -16.13
N CYS A 298 1.01 10.80 -17.26
CA CYS A 298 1.41 9.86 -18.31
C CYS A 298 2.42 10.43 -19.32
N GLN A 299 2.91 11.67 -19.17
CA GLN A 299 4.04 12.18 -19.94
C GLN A 299 5.31 11.47 -19.50
N GLU A 300 6.15 11.08 -20.43
CA GLU A 300 7.38 10.32 -20.14
C GLU A 300 8.32 11.07 -19.18
N ASP A 301 8.49 12.40 -19.34
CA ASP A 301 9.30 13.20 -18.42
C ASP A 301 8.75 13.24 -17.00
N VAL A 302 7.43 13.33 -16.89
CA VAL A 302 6.73 13.34 -15.59
C VAL A 302 6.80 11.95 -14.93
N ALA A 303 6.65 10.90 -15.72
CA ALA A 303 6.82 9.53 -15.26
C ALA A 303 8.23 9.28 -14.72
N LEU A 304 9.26 9.72 -15.43
CA LEU A 304 10.66 9.61 -15.01
C LEU A 304 10.94 10.36 -13.70
N ALA A 305 10.44 11.60 -13.55
CA ALA A 305 10.59 12.37 -12.32
C ALA A 305 9.93 11.64 -11.10
N ASN A 306 8.74 11.09 -11.32
CA ASN A 306 8.07 10.30 -10.28
C ASN A 306 8.83 9.02 -9.94
N MET A 307 9.40 8.32 -10.93
CA MET A 307 10.22 7.11 -10.71
C MET A 307 11.48 7.42 -9.91
N GLU A 308 12.17 8.51 -10.23
CA GLU A 308 13.37 8.96 -9.52
C GLU A 308 13.08 9.26 -8.04
N THR A 309 11.97 9.95 -7.78
CA THR A 309 11.59 10.32 -6.41
C THR A 309 11.08 9.13 -5.60
N THR A 310 10.26 8.27 -6.19
CA THR A 310 9.56 7.20 -5.45
C THR A 310 10.33 5.88 -5.38
N GLY A 311 11.24 5.63 -6.32
CA GLY A 311 11.92 4.34 -6.50
C GLY A 311 11.04 3.25 -7.14
N TYR A 312 9.78 3.56 -7.47
CA TYR A 312 8.86 2.63 -8.12
C TYR A 312 8.84 2.78 -9.63
N VAL A 313 8.37 1.76 -10.32
CA VAL A 313 8.31 1.73 -11.79
C VAL A 313 6.98 2.28 -12.27
N SER A 314 7.05 3.30 -13.15
CA SER A 314 5.86 3.81 -13.81
C SER A 314 5.28 2.79 -14.79
N SER A 315 3.96 2.82 -14.96
CA SER A 315 3.25 2.08 -16.00
C SER A 315 3.49 2.63 -17.42
N VAL A 316 4.12 3.81 -17.55
CA VAL A 316 4.44 4.44 -18.83
C VAL A 316 5.60 3.70 -19.51
N ALA A 317 5.36 3.24 -20.74
CA ALA A 317 6.27 2.42 -21.53
C ALA A 317 6.78 3.13 -22.79
N GLY A 318 7.00 4.43 -22.72
CA GLY A 318 7.50 5.20 -23.84
C GLY A 318 9.00 4.96 -24.12
N LYS A 319 9.40 5.28 -25.33
CA LYS A 319 10.81 5.13 -25.78
C LYS A 319 11.78 5.91 -24.90
N LYS A 320 11.42 7.13 -24.49
CA LYS A 320 12.23 7.97 -23.63
C LYS A 320 12.46 7.34 -22.25
N VAL A 321 11.43 6.65 -21.71
CA VAL A 321 11.57 5.91 -20.45
C VAL A 321 12.56 4.75 -20.64
N LEU A 322 12.41 3.97 -21.71
CA LEU A 322 13.34 2.88 -22.01
C LEU A 322 14.80 3.37 -22.14
N GLU A 323 15.02 4.44 -22.88
CA GLU A 323 16.36 5.02 -23.11
C GLU A 323 16.95 5.58 -21.80
N ALA A 324 16.15 6.32 -21.01
CA ALA A 324 16.61 6.94 -19.78
C ALA A 324 16.95 5.92 -18.67
N MET A 325 16.25 4.78 -18.64
CA MET A 325 16.47 3.73 -17.66
C MET A 325 17.52 2.71 -18.07
N SER A 326 17.99 2.74 -19.34
CA SER A 326 18.99 1.79 -19.87
C SER A 326 20.38 2.10 -19.37
N ASP A 327 21.04 1.07 -18.79
CA ASP A 327 22.44 1.14 -18.35
C ASP A 327 23.13 -0.21 -18.61
N THR A 328 23.95 -0.26 -19.66
CA THR A 328 24.70 -1.45 -20.08
C THR A 328 25.87 -1.77 -19.15
N GLU A 329 26.39 -0.79 -18.41
CA GLU A 329 27.48 -1.00 -17.46
C GLU A 329 26.96 -1.59 -16.14
N ALA A 330 25.89 -1.02 -15.59
CA ALA A 330 25.25 -1.52 -14.37
C ALA A 330 24.52 -2.85 -14.60
N TYR A 331 23.88 -3.01 -15.78
CA TYR A 331 23.08 -4.21 -16.10
C TYR A 331 23.58 -4.86 -17.41
N PRO A 332 24.75 -5.55 -17.37
CA PRO A 332 25.36 -6.12 -18.59
C PRO A 332 24.56 -7.28 -19.20
N GLN A 333 23.71 -7.92 -18.42
CA GLN A 333 22.83 -8.97 -18.92
C GLN A 333 21.48 -8.37 -19.34
N PRO A 334 21.08 -8.52 -20.63
CA PRO A 334 19.81 -7.99 -21.08
C PRO A 334 18.63 -8.79 -20.51
N VAL A 335 17.51 -8.10 -20.30
CA VAL A 335 16.21 -8.67 -19.94
C VAL A 335 15.23 -8.54 -21.10
N ASN A 336 14.33 -9.52 -21.22
CA ASN A 336 13.28 -9.49 -22.23
C ASN A 336 12.04 -8.75 -21.69
N LEU A 337 11.91 -7.50 -22.10
CA LEU A 337 10.81 -6.61 -21.74
C LEU A 337 9.87 -6.31 -22.91
N ALA A 338 9.84 -7.18 -23.92
CA ALA A 338 8.95 -7.02 -25.07
C ALA A 338 7.45 -7.00 -24.66
N TYR A 339 7.11 -7.63 -23.57
CA TYR A 339 5.75 -7.59 -23.00
C TYR A 339 5.37 -6.18 -22.53
N PHE A 340 6.36 -5.35 -22.10
CA PHE A 340 6.12 -4.03 -21.50
C PHE A 340 6.35 -2.89 -22.51
N PHE A 341 7.48 -2.88 -23.21
CA PHE A 341 7.91 -1.83 -24.16
C PHE A 341 7.69 -2.20 -25.63
N GLY A 342 7.10 -3.38 -25.93
CA GLY A 342 7.08 -3.89 -27.30
C GLY A 342 8.45 -4.38 -27.78
N GLU A 343 8.64 -4.52 -29.09
CA GLU A 343 9.85 -5.09 -29.69
C GLU A 343 11.16 -4.37 -29.28
N GLU A 344 11.10 -3.07 -29.00
CA GLU A 344 12.27 -2.29 -28.56
C GLU A 344 12.78 -2.75 -27.19
N GLY A 345 11.92 -3.33 -26.33
CA GLY A 345 12.28 -3.86 -25.02
C GLY A 345 12.87 -5.30 -25.03
N ARG A 346 13.01 -5.97 -26.19
CA ARG A 346 13.41 -7.39 -26.25
C ARG A 346 14.79 -7.68 -25.64
N ASN A 347 15.72 -6.75 -25.74
CA ASN A 347 17.09 -6.86 -25.21
C ASN A 347 17.44 -5.60 -24.39
N ALA A 348 16.63 -5.28 -23.41
CA ALA A 348 16.78 -4.09 -22.60
C ALA A 348 17.81 -4.30 -21.46
N HIS A 349 18.66 -3.32 -21.23
CA HIS A 349 19.64 -3.31 -20.14
C HIS A 349 19.13 -2.44 -18.98
N LEU A 350 18.10 -2.93 -18.30
CA LEU A 350 17.44 -2.25 -17.18
C LEU A 350 17.62 -3.04 -15.88
N ASN A 351 17.40 -2.35 -14.75
CA ASN A 351 17.39 -3.00 -13.46
C ASN A 351 16.34 -4.15 -13.43
N PRO A 352 16.75 -5.44 -13.29
CA PRO A 352 15.83 -6.58 -13.37
C PRO A 352 14.89 -6.70 -12.18
N ILE A 353 15.11 -5.94 -11.10
CA ILE A 353 14.18 -5.84 -9.97
C ILE A 353 13.02 -4.91 -10.31
N MET A 354 13.33 -3.79 -10.95
CA MET A 354 12.34 -2.81 -11.42
C MET A 354 11.56 -3.37 -12.62
N TYR A 355 12.28 -3.93 -13.59
CA TYR A 355 11.75 -4.47 -14.82
C TYR A 355 12.08 -5.96 -14.92
N PRO A 356 11.31 -6.84 -14.27
CA PRO A 356 11.57 -8.28 -14.26
C PRO A 356 11.41 -8.87 -15.66
N ASP A 357 12.24 -9.88 -15.97
CA ASP A 357 12.15 -10.63 -17.23
C ASP A 357 10.74 -11.24 -17.41
N SER A 358 10.33 -11.39 -18.67
CA SER A 358 9.02 -11.96 -19.02
C SER A 358 8.73 -13.32 -18.36
N SER A 359 9.78 -14.14 -18.13
CA SER A 359 9.67 -15.43 -17.46
C SER A 359 9.32 -15.31 -15.96
N ILE A 360 9.71 -14.19 -15.33
CA ILE A 360 9.36 -13.89 -13.94
C ILE A 360 7.90 -13.44 -13.86
N VAL A 361 7.52 -12.51 -14.72
CA VAL A 361 6.15 -11.98 -14.76
C VAL A 361 5.12 -13.08 -15.09
N ALA A 362 5.48 -14.00 -16.00
CA ALA A 362 4.63 -15.13 -16.40
C ALA A 362 4.26 -16.09 -15.24
N ARG A 363 5.04 -16.08 -14.13
CA ARG A 363 4.72 -16.87 -12.93
C ARG A 363 4.14 -16.02 -11.78
N CYS A 364 3.75 -14.78 -12.06
CA CYS A 364 3.08 -13.90 -11.10
C CYS A 364 1.60 -13.76 -11.44
N ALA A 365 0.80 -13.38 -10.47
CA ALA A 365 -0.60 -13.08 -10.66
C ALA A 365 -1.01 -11.86 -9.86
N MET A 366 -2.06 -11.20 -10.31
CA MET A 366 -2.68 -10.07 -9.64
C MET A 366 -3.63 -10.55 -8.54
N ILE A 367 -3.73 -9.75 -7.48
CA ILE A 367 -4.72 -9.96 -6.42
C ILE A 367 -6.05 -9.32 -6.85
N HIS A 368 -7.14 -10.08 -6.72
CA HIS A 368 -8.50 -9.60 -6.94
C HIS A 368 -9.21 -9.23 -5.64
N ASP A 369 -10.30 -8.49 -5.75
CA ASP A 369 -11.15 -8.18 -4.61
C ASP A 369 -11.77 -9.45 -4.01
N ALA A 370 -11.58 -9.67 -2.71
CA ALA A 370 -12.18 -10.81 -2.00
C ALA A 370 -13.72 -10.75 -1.91
N GLY A 371 -14.34 -9.65 -2.36
CA GLY A 371 -15.77 -9.50 -2.41
C GLY A 371 -16.44 -9.67 -1.05
N ASP A 372 -17.43 -10.57 -1.00
CA ASP A 372 -18.20 -10.84 0.20
C ASP A 372 -17.41 -11.65 1.26
N HIS A 373 -16.25 -12.25 0.86
CA HIS A 373 -15.34 -12.96 1.78
C HIS A 373 -14.38 -12.02 2.53
N THR A 374 -14.43 -10.70 2.26
CA THR A 374 -13.57 -9.73 2.96
C THR A 374 -13.65 -9.82 4.50
N PRO A 375 -14.84 -9.98 5.13
CA PRO A 375 -14.93 -10.10 6.58
C PRO A 375 -14.19 -11.32 7.14
N GLU A 376 -14.30 -12.48 6.49
CA GLU A 376 -13.64 -13.72 6.91
C GLU A 376 -12.11 -13.60 6.80
N VAL A 377 -11.61 -12.98 5.73
CA VAL A 377 -10.17 -12.75 5.54
C VAL A 377 -9.63 -11.77 6.59
N LEU A 378 -10.36 -10.71 6.91
CA LEU A 378 -9.97 -9.75 7.95
C LEU A 378 -10.00 -10.38 9.35
N ASP A 379 -10.98 -11.24 9.64
CA ASP A 379 -11.05 -11.98 10.90
C ASP A 379 -9.86 -12.95 11.05
N MET A 380 -9.55 -13.69 10.00
CA MET A 380 -8.34 -14.52 9.91
C MET A 380 -7.08 -13.72 10.20
N TRP A 381 -6.91 -12.55 9.52
CA TRP A 381 -5.75 -11.69 9.69
C TRP A 381 -5.64 -11.18 11.14
N SER A 382 -6.76 -10.76 11.74
CA SER A 382 -6.83 -10.36 13.14
C SER A 382 -6.37 -11.48 14.08
N LYS A 383 -6.79 -12.73 13.83
CA LYS A 383 -6.35 -13.91 14.62
C LYS A 383 -4.86 -14.20 14.45
N VAL A 384 -4.30 -14.04 13.25
CA VAL A 384 -2.86 -14.20 13.00
C VAL A 384 -2.07 -13.13 13.76
N LYS A 385 -2.48 -11.87 13.73
CA LYS A 385 -1.79 -10.77 14.41
C LYS A 385 -2.05 -10.74 15.91
N GLY A 386 -3.26 -10.97 16.35
CA GLY A 386 -3.73 -10.85 17.75
C GLY A 386 -3.02 -11.76 18.74
N ASP A 387 -2.58 -12.93 18.30
CA ASP A 387 -1.77 -13.84 19.15
C ASP A 387 -0.39 -13.25 19.55
N ASN A 388 -0.04 -12.03 19.08
CA ASN A 388 1.20 -11.32 19.47
C ASN A 388 1.08 -10.60 20.83
N LEU A 389 -0.13 -10.39 21.35
CA LEU A 389 -0.29 -10.01 22.75
C LEU A 389 -0.06 -11.27 23.59
N GLY A 390 1.21 -11.60 23.85
CA GLY A 390 1.56 -12.71 24.74
C GLY A 390 0.74 -12.61 26.02
N GLY A 391 0.20 -13.73 26.51
CA GLY A 391 -0.65 -13.77 27.72
C GLY A 391 -0.08 -12.94 28.89
N GLY A 392 1.26 -12.77 28.96
CA GLY A 392 1.92 -11.89 29.90
C GLY A 392 1.57 -10.41 29.80
N ILE A 393 1.39 -9.87 28.58
CA ILE A 393 0.99 -8.45 28.39
C ILE A 393 -0.46 -8.25 28.79
N VAL A 394 -1.35 -9.18 28.46
CA VAL A 394 -2.76 -9.13 28.88
C VAL A 394 -2.86 -9.21 30.40
N ILE A 395 -2.11 -10.12 31.04
CA ILE A 395 -2.04 -10.23 32.52
C ILE A 395 -1.48 -8.95 33.13
N PHE A 396 -0.42 -8.38 32.54
CA PHE A 396 0.16 -7.11 33.00
C PHE A 396 -0.84 -5.95 32.90
N LEU A 397 -1.56 -5.81 31.79
CA LEU A 397 -2.58 -4.77 31.61
C LEU A 397 -3.75 -4.95 32.61
N LEU A 398 -4.20 -6.20 32.83
CA LEU A 398 -5.23 -6.49 33.83
C LEU A 398 -4.74 -6.17 35.25
N ALA A 399 -3.48 -6.46 35.59
CA ALA A 399 -2.88 -6.11 36.87
C ALA A 399 -2.78 -4.60 37.08
N VAL A 400 -2.44 -3.82 36.03
CA VAL A 400 -2.42 -2.36 36.07
C VAL A 400 -3.82 -1.78 36.30
N VAL A 401 -4.84 -2.28 35.59
CA VAL A 401 -6.25 -1.86 35.78
C VAL A 401 -6.71 -2.18 37.20
N LEU A 402 -6.37 -3.38 37.72
CA LEU A 402 -6.71 -3.77 39.09
C LEU A 402 -6.02 -2.86 40.11
N ALA A 403 -4.73 -2.56 39.94
CA ALA A 403 -4.00 -1.65 40.83
C ALA A 403 -4.59 -0.25 40.85
N LEU A 404 -4.99 0.29 39.68
CA LEU A 404 -5.65 1.59 39.57
C LEU A 404 -7.03 1.60 40.26
N THR A 405 -7.82 0.54 40.09
CA THR A 405 -9.13 0.42 40.76
C THR A 405 -8.99 0.34 42.28
N VAL A 406 -8.01 -0.43 42.77
CA VAL A 406 -7.71 -0.51 44.22
C VAL A 406 -7.24 0.84 44.74
N PHE A 407 -6.35 1.53 44.01
CA PHE A 407 -5.88 2.87 44.39
C PHE A 407 -7.03 3.87 44.50
N VAL A 408 -7.93 3.90 43.52
CA VAL A 408 -9.12 4.78 43.54
C VAL A 408 -10.02 4.42 44.71
N ALA A 409 -10.22 3.13 45.02
CA ALA A 409 -11.01 2.67 46.15
C ALA A 409 -10.40 3.13 47.49
N ILE A 410 -9.09 2.97 47.68
CA ILE A 410 -8.35 3.45 48.87
C ILE A 410 -8.52 4.97 49.02
N LYS A 411 -8.33 5.76 47.97
CA LYS A 411 -8.50 7.21 47.99
C LYS A 411 -9.94 7.62 48.36
N LYS A 412 -10.95 6.94 47.80
CA LYS A 412 -12.36 7.17 48.20
C LYS A 412 -12.61 6.80 49.64
N TYR A 413 -12.04 5.71 50.17
CA TYR A 413 -12.18 5.29 51.55
C TYR A 413 -11.52 6.28 52.51
N GLU A 414 -10.28 6.78 52.22
CA GLU A 414 -9.62 7.81 53.00
C GLU A 414 -10.44 9.10 53.04
N HIS A 415 -10.96 9.54 51.89
CA HIS A 415 -11.81 10.73 51.80
C HIS A 415 -13.10 10.56 52.63
N TYR A 416 -13.70 9.40 52.60
CA TYR A 416 -14.87 9.08 53.43
C TYR A 416 -14.52 9.07 54.91
N LYS A 417 -13.40 8.49 55.32
CA LYS A 417 -12.90 8.48 56.71
C LYS A 417 -12.63 9.91 57.22
N HIS A 418 -11.98 10.76 56.43
CA HIS A 418 -11.75 12.19 56.78
C HIS A 418 -13.08 12.94 56.94
N ARG A 419 -14.02 12.78 56.04
CA ARG A 419 -15.37 13.38 56.18
C ARG A 419 -16.10 12.94 57.45
N ARG A 420 -15.95 11.70 57.83
CA ARG A 420 -16.59 11.13 59.03
C ARG A 420 -15.93 11.69 60.31
N LEU A 421 -14.62 11.86 60.36
CA LEU A 421 -13.88 12.45 61.46
C LEU A 421 -14.18 13.96 61.62
N SER A 422 -14.25 14.70 60.55
CA SER A 422 -14.59 16.13 60.58
C SER A 422 -16.03 16.37 61.06
N ARG A 423 -17.00 15.47 60.70
CA ARG A 423 -18.37 15.50 61.18
C ARG A 423 -18.43 15.18 62.69
N LYS A 424 -17.61 14.25 63.23
CA LYS A 424 -17.51 13.95 64.64
C LYS A 424 -16.92 15.13 65.43
N HIS A 425 -15.91 15.84 64.92
CA HIS A 425 -15.34 17.03 65.55
C HIS A 425 -16.34 18.17 65.62
N ARG A 426 -17.06 18.45 64.52
CA ARG A 426 -18.10 19.49 64.53
C ARG A 426 -19.20 19.19 65.54
N ARG A 427 -19.65 17.95 65.72
CA ARG A 427 -20.66 17.57 66.73
C ARG A 427 -20.13 17.73 68.14
N ARG A 428 -18.85 17.47 68.45
CA ARG A 428 -18.26 17.70 69.77
C ARG A 428 -18.09 19.18 70.12
N HIS A 429 -17.84 20.06 69.16
CA HIS A 429 -17.81 21.48 69.38
C HIS A 429 -19.16 22.10 69.66
N VAL A 430 -20.21 21.63 68.98
CA VAL A 430 -21.59 22.14 69.21
C VAL A 430 -22.13 21.73 70.59
N VAL A 431 -21.70 20.61 71.15
CA VAL A 431 -22.11 20.16 72.49
C VAL A 431 -21.35 20.93 73.61
N LYS A 432 -20.12 21.43 73.36
CA LYS A 432 -19.36 22.22 74.35
C LYS A 432 -19.77 23.69 74.42
N VAL A 433 -20.56 24.21 73.52
CA VAL A 433 -21.01 25.63 73.47
C VAL A 433 -22.45 25.77 74.04
N LYS A 434 -23.11 24.66 74.41
CA LYS A 434 -24.46 24.64 74.98
C LYS A 434 -24.51 24.08 76.44
N GLY A 435 -23.36 24.05 77.15
CA GLY A 435 -23.25 23.67 78.52
C GLY A 435 -22.77 24.82 79.38
#